data_791ae468e1df6ced8882faa03fe83829
#
_entry.id   791ae468e1df6ced8882faa03fe83829
#
_cell.length_a   1.000
_cell.length_b   1.000
_cell.length_c   1.000
_cell.angle_alpha   90.00
_cell.angle_beta   90.00
_cell.angle_gamma   90.00
#
_symmetry.space_group_name_H-M   'P 1'
#
loop_
_entity.id
_entity.type
_entity.pdbx_description
1 polymer ?
#
loop_
_entity_poly.entity_id
_entity_poly.type
_entity_poly.pdbx_seq_one_letter_code
_entity_poly.pdbx_strand_id
1 'polypeptide(L)'
;MVDNDNMSKSRAVNRRQALSEQTRLEILDAAREVFGRLGYEAASVAGITEAAQVTTGALYHHFADKPALFGAVAEAIEAEIALEVMKAGGTSADPWVRFEAAAALTLEHLLDARIRRIVLVDAPVVLGAVAWREIQMRYGLGIATQVLRGLSDAGLARMADPALAAEMLLAALLQGAEAAARADDPRAALELVKRDLLTLMRAYRV
;
A
#
# COMPACT_ATOMS: atom_id res chain seq x y z
N MET A 1 -5.12 43.77 25.44
CA MET A 1 -4.99 44.08 24.00
C MET A 1 -3.86 43.26 23.31
N VAL A 2 -3.49 42.10 23.86
CA VAL A 2 -2.34 41.29 23.42
C VAL A 2 -2.75 39.98 22.71
N ASP A 3 -4.03 39.60 22.73
CA ASP A 3 -4.48 38.25 22.23
C ASP A 3 -4.77 38.17 20.74
N ASN A 4 -5.05 39.27 20.06
CA ASN A 4 -5.52 39.26 18.67
C ASN A 4 -4.37 39.05 17.65
N ASP A 5 -3.17 39.52 17.96
CA ASP A 5 -1.98 39.35 17.07
C ASP A 5 -1.45 37.92 17.09
N ASN A 6 -1.51 37.25 18.22
CA ASN A 6 -1.08 35.85 18.36
C ASN A 6 -2.04 34.86 17.66
N MET A 7 -3.34 35.14 17.71
CA MET A 7 -4.35 34.34 16.96
C MET A 7 -4.23 34.57 15.45
N SER A 8 -3.90 35.74 14.98
CA SER A 8 -3.72 36.06 13.57
C SER A 8 -2.46 35.33 13.01
N LYS A 9 -1.35 35.36 13.74
CA LYS A 9 -0.11 34.65 13.38
C LYS A 9 -0.32 33.13 13.36
N SER A 10 -1.01 32.59 14.35
CA SER A 10 -1.34 31.13 14.40
C SER A 10 -2.20 30.70 13.21
N ARG A 11 -3.22 31.49 12.82
CA ARG A 11 -4.05 31.22 11.64
C ARG A 11 -3.25 31.29 10.33
N ALA A 12 -2.32 32.24 10.21
CA ALA A 12 -1.46 32.34 9.02
C ALA A 12 -0.49 31.17 8.90
N VAL A 13 0.08 30.70 10.00
CA VAL A 13 0.96 29.50 10.05
C VAL A 13 0.16 28.26 9.66
N ASN A 14 -1.00 28.04 10.26
CA ASN A 14 -1.86 26.88 9.95
C ASN A 14 -2.30 26.87 8.48
N ARG A 15 -2.61 28.04 7.90
CA ARG A 15 -2.96 28.15 6.48
C ARG A 15 -1.78 27.79 5.56
N ARG A 16 -0.56 28.24 5.89
CA ARG A 16 0.64 27.89 5.12
C ARG A 16 0.93 26.39 5.19
N GLN A 17 0.80 25.78 6.35
CA GLN A 17 0.97 24.35 6.54
C GLN A 17 -0.07 23.56 5.72
N ALA A 18 -1.34 23.96 5.77
CA ALA A 18 -2.41 23.32 4.99
C ALA A 18 -2.16 23.41 3.48
N LEU A 19 -1.72 24.57 2.96
CA LEU A 19 -1.37 24.74 1.55
C LEU A 19 -0.15 23.91 1.15
N SER A 20 0.86 23.80 2.02
CA SER A 20 2.03 22.98 1.80
C SER A 20 1.68 21.50 1.74
N GLU A 21 0.82 21.02 2.65
CA GLU A 21 0.36 19.62 2.63
C GLU A 21 -0.53 19.33 1.41
N GLN A 22 -1.38 20.26 1.02
CA GLN A 22 -2.16 20.15 -0.22
C GLN A 22 -1.26 19.96 -1.44
N THR A 23 -0.23 20.80 -1.61
CA THR A 23 0.75 20.69 -2.71
C THR A 23 1.49 19.35 -2.67
N ARG A 24 1.84 18.88 -1.46
CA ARG A 24 2.48 17.56 -1.28
C ARG A 24 1.59 16.42 -1.78
N LEU A 25 0.30 16.45 -1.47
CA LEU A 25 -0.67 15.45 -1.92
C LEU A 25 -0.86 15.51 -3.45
N GLU A 26 -0.98 16.71 -4.02
CA GLU A 26 -1.09 16.89 -5.48
C GLU A 26 0.13 16.31 -6.23
N ILE A 27 1.34 16.49 -5.69
CA ILE A 27 2.56 15.88 -6.24
C ILE A 27 2.52 14.36 -6.12
N LEU A 28 2.08 13.81 -4.99
CA LEU A 28 1.96 12.36 -4.78
C LEU A 28 0.98 11.72 -5.75
N ASP A 29 -0.19 12.34 -5.95
CA ASP A 29 -1.22 11.82 -6.86
C ASP A 29 -0.74 11.83 -8.32
N ALA A 30 -0.13 12.94 -8.76
CA ALA A 30 0.47 13.04 -10.08
C ALA A 30 1.61 12.02 -10.28
N ALA A 31 2.47 11.86 -9.28
CA ALA A 31 3.57 10.89 -9.31
C ALA A 31 3.05 9.45 -9.39
N ARG A 32 2.01 9.11 -8.62
CA ARG A 32 1.33 7.80 -8.67
C ARG A 32 0.85 7.48 -10.09
N GLU A 33 0.17 8.42 -10.73
CA GLU A 33 -0.32 8.24 -12.11
C GLU A 33 0.84 8.08 -13.12
N VAL A 34 1.88 8.89 -13.01
CA VAL A 34 3.02 8.85 -13.93
C VAL A 34 3.83 7.56 -13.73
N PHE A 35 4.17 7.20 -12.48
CA PHE A 35 4.88 5.95 -12.18
C PHE A 35 4.07 4.72 -12.56
N GLY A 36 2.79 4.69 -12.24
CA GLY A 36 1.91 3.57 -12.57
C GLY A 36 1.80 3.34 -14.08
N ARG A 37 1.75 4.40 -14.86
CA ARG A 37 1.63 4.33 -16.32
C ARG A 37 2.95 4.02 -17.01
N LEU A 38 4.03 4.72 -16.66
CA LEU A 38 5.31 4.66 -17.37
C LEU A 38 6.33 3.72 -16.71
N GLY A 39 6.19 3.43 -15.41
CA GLY A 39 7.23 2.82 -14.58
C GLY A 39 8.24 3.83 -14.07
N TYR A 40 9.01 3.41 -13.06
CA TYR A 40 9.98 4.31 -12.42
C TYR A 40 11.02 4.85 -13.40
N GLU A 41 11.65 4.00 -14.22
CA GLU A 41 12.75 4.40 -15.10
C GLU A 41 12.33 5.48 -16.12
N ALA A 42 11.19 5.28 -16.80
CA ALA A 42 10.73 6.18 -17.84
C ALA A 42 10.03 7.45 -17.30
N ALA A 43 9.61 7.46 -16.05
CA ALA A 43 9.02 8.62 -15.42
C ALA A 43 10.08 9.70 -15.18
N SER A 44 9.82 10.94 -15.61
CA SER A 44 10.71 12.08 -15.35
C SER A 44 10.11 13.03 -14.31
N VAL A 45 10.98 13.70 -13.54
CA VAL A 45 10.56 14.75 -12.59
C VAL A 45 9.81 15.87 -13.32
N ALA A 46 10.27 16.24 -14.51
CA ALA A 46 9.58 17.24 -15.33
C ALA A 46 8.15 16.83 -15.69
N GLY A 47 7.94 15.58 -16.12
CA GLY A 47 6.60 15.07 -16.43
C GLY A 47 5.69 14.99 -15.20
N ILE A 48 6.25 14.68 -14.02
CA ILE A 48 5.50 14.68 -12.76
C ILE A 48 5.09 16.10 -12.37
N THR A 49 6.02 17.08 -12.42
CA THR A 49 5.71 18.48 -12.07
C THR A 49 4.74 19.13 -13.05
N GLU A 50 4.80 18.79 -14.32
CA GLU A 50 3.81 19.19 -15.33
C GLU A 50 2.42 18.62 -15.00
N ALA A 51 2.34 17.32 -14.68
CA ALA A 51 1.07 16.68 -14.31
C ALA A 51 0.48 17.23 -13.01
N ALA A 52 1.32 17.56 -12.02
CA ALA A 52 0.91 18.15 -10.75
C ALA A 52 0.66 19.67 -10.85
N GLN A 53 0.98 20.31 -11.97
CA GLN A 53 0.91 21.76 -12.15
C GLN A 53 1.73 22.55 -11.12
N VAL A 54 2.89 22.03 -10.72
CA VAL A 54 3.80 22.68 -9.77
C VAL A 54 5.17 22.92 -10.41
N THR A 55 6.00 23.77 -9.77
CA THR A 55 7.39 23.95 -10.18
C THR A 55 8.27 22.80 -9.70
N THR A 56 9.38 22.54 -10.41
CA THR A 56 10.40 21.58 -9.96
C THR A 56 10.97 21.94 -8.58
N GLY A 57 11.10 23.24 -8.27
CA GLY A 57 11.52 23.69 -6.94
C GLY A 57 10.50 23.35 -5.85
N ALA A 58 9.19 23.41 -6.14
CA ALA A 58 8.16 23.01 -5.19
C ALA A 58 8.21 21.50 -4.92
N LEU A 59 8.45 20.67 -5.94
CA LEU A 59 8.62 19.23 -5.76
C LEU A 59 9.81 18.93 -4.85
N TYR A 60 10.98 19.50 -5.11
CA TYR A 60 12.18 19.28 -4.30
C TYR A 60 12.12 19.89 -2.92
N HIS A 61 11.20 20.83 -2.67
CA HIS A 61 10.89 21.28 -1.32
C HIS A 61 10.22 20.19 -0.47
N HIS A 62 9.42 19.31 -1.08
CA HIS A 62 8.68 18.24 -0.40
C HIS A 62 9.40 16.89 -0.42
N PHE A 63 10.15 16.59 -1.48
CA PHE A 63 10.81 15.30 -1.69
C PHE A 63 12.27 15.52 -2.08
N ALA A 64 13.19 14.89 -1.37
CA ALA A 64 14.64 15.10 -1.57
C ALA A 64 15.11 14.75 -3.00
N ASP A 65 14.54 13.71 -3.56
CA ASP A 65 14.87 13.19 -4.89
C ASP A 65 13.72 12.32 -5.46
N LYS A 66 13.91 11.81 -6.68
CA LYS A 66 12.93 10.93 -7.34
C LYS A 66 12.73 9.58 -6.60
N PRO A 67 13.77 8.90 -6.06
CA PRO A 67 13.60 7.74 -5.21
C PRO A 67 12.76 8.00 -3.96
N ALA A 68 12.99 9.13 -3.27
CA ALA A 68 12.21 9.50 -2.09
C ALA A 68 10.73 9.77 -2.42
N LEU A 69 10.45 10.45 -3.53
CA LEU A 69 9.10 10.63 -4.04
C LEU A 69 8.44 9.28 -4.37
N PHE A 70 9.17 8.40 -5.05
CA PHE A 70 8.67 7.06 -5.40
C PHE A 70 8.37 6.23 -4.15
N GLY A 71 9.25 6.25 -3.16
CA GLY A 71 9.04 5.58 -1.87
C GLY A 71 7.78 6.07 -1.16
N ALA A 72 7.55 7.38 -1.16
CA ALA A 72 6.34 7.96 -0.58
C ALA A 72 5.06 7.55 -1.33
N VAL A 73 5.12 7.41 -2.67
CA VAL A 73 4.01 6.89 -3.48
C VAL A 73 3.72 5.42 -3.16
N ALA A 74 4.76 4.58 -3.12
CA ALA A 74 4.62 3.16 -2.79
C ALA A 74 4.05 2.96 -1.38
N GLU A 75 4.53 3.73 -0.40
CA GLU A 75 4.03 3.72 0.97
C GLU A 75 2.57 4.20 1.06
N ALA A 76 2.19 5.23 0.32
CA ALA A 76 0.81 5.72 0.29
C ALA A 76 -0.16 4.66 -0.25
N ILE A 77 0.24 3.90 -1.28
CA ILE A 77 -0.56 2.78 -1.81
C ILE A 77 -0.73 1.68 -0.76
N GLU A 78 0.35 1.27 -0.08
CA GLU A 78 0.28 0.26 0.98
C GLU A 78 -0.62 0.71 2.14
N ALA A 79 -0.53 1.99 2.53
CA ALA A 79 -1.38 2.57 3.59
C ALA A 79 -2.86 2.61 3.18
N GLU A 80 -3.15 2.97 1.93
CA GLU A 80 -4.52 2.99 1.38
C GLU A 80 -5.14 1.59 1.38
N ILE A 81 -4.43 0.59 0.84
CA ILE A 81 -4.87 -0.81 0.85
C ILE A 81 -5.12 -1.28 2.29
N ALA A 82 -4.18 -1.03 3.20
CA ALA A 82 -4.32 -1.41 4.61
C ALA A 82 -5.56 -0.78 5.27
N LEU A 83 -5.83 0.51 4.99
CA LEU A 83 -6.99 1.21 5.53
C LEU A 83 -8.30 0.63 4.99
N GLU A 84 -8.38 0.30 3.71
CA GLU A 84 -9.57 -0.30 3.09
C GLU A 84 -9.81 -1.72 3.61
N VAL A 85 -8.75 -2.51 3.73
CA VAL A 85 -8.76 -3.85 4.33
C VAL A 85 -9.30 -3.80 5.77
N MET A 86 -8.82 -2.84 6.57
CA MET A 86 -9.31 -2.66 7.95
C MET A 86 -10.80 -2.29 7.99
N LYS A 87 -11.26 -1.41 7.09
CA LYS A 87 -12.68 -1.02 6.99
C LYS A 87 -13.56 -2.20 6.55
N ALA A 88 -13.14 -2.95 5.55
CA ALA A 88 -13.90 -4.08 5.00
C ALA A 88 -13.99 -5.26 5.96
N GLY A 89 -12.95 -5.50 6.77
CA GLY A 89 -12.92 -6.60 7.75
C GLY A 89 -13.76 -6.36 9.01
N GLY A 90 -14.18 -5.13 9.30
CA GLY A 90 -14.69 -4.71 10.61
C GLY A 90 -16.07 -5.25 11.05
N THR A 91 -16.85 -5.89 10.20
CA THR A 91 -18.25 -6.25 10.48
C THR A 91 -18.46 -7.70 10.93
N SER A 92 -17.55 -8.62 10.64
CA SER A 92 -17.68 -10.03 11.03
C SER A 92 -17.15 -10.27 12.44
N ALA A 93 -17.89 -11.06 13.24
CA ALA A 93 -17.43 -11.54 14.55
C ALA A 93 -16.32 -12.59 14.42
N ASP A 94 -16.29 -13.36 13.31
CA ASP A 94 -15.26 -14.37 13.06
C ASP A 94 -13.97 -13.70 12.52
N PRO A 95 -12.84 -13.78 13.24
CA PRO A 95 -11.58 -13.19 12.81
C PRO A 95 -11.00 -13.85 11.55
N TRP A 96 -11.30 -15.13 11.28
CA TRP A 96 -10.92 -15.79 10.05
C TRP A 96 -11.63 -15.20 8.85
N VAL A 97 -12.93 -14.94 8.94
CA VAL A 97 -13.70 -14.32 7.86
C VAL A 97 -13.14 -12.94 7.53
N ARG A 98 -12.75 -12.16 8.56
CA ARG A 98 -12.09 -10.86 8.34
C ARG A 98 -10.74 -10.99 7.64
N PHE A 99 -9.94 -11.98 8.03
CA PHE A 99 -8.62 -12.21 7.43
C PHE A 99 -8.73 -12.69 5.97
N GLU A 100 -9.67 -13.59 5.68
CA GLU A 100 -9.97 -14.03 4.31
C GLU A 100 -10.45 -12.86 3.44
N ALA A 101 -11.34 -12.01 3.95
CA ALA A 101 -11.82 -10.83 3.24
C ALA A 101 -10.69 -9.83 2.96
N ALA A 102 -9.77 -9.65 3.91
CA ALA A 102 -8.58 -8.82 3.75
C ALA A 102 -7.69 -9.29 2.60
N ALA A 103 -7.41 -10.58 2.53
CA ALA A 103 -6.60 -11.17 1.47
C ALA A 103 -7.28 -11.05 0.09
N ALA A 104 -8.60 -11.29 0.02
CA ALA A 104 -9.38 -11.14 -1.21
C ALA A 104 -9.38 -9.69 -1.71
N LEU A 105 -9.54 -8.71 -0.82
CA LEU A 105 -9.52 -7.29 -1.18
C LEU A 105 -8.13 -6.84 -1.67
N THR A 106 -7.07 -7.30 -1.02
CA THR A 106 -5.69 -7.03 -1.47
C THR A 106 -5.45 -7.57 -2.89
N LEU A 107 -5.95 -8.77 -3.21
CA LEU A 107 -5.87 -9.32 -4.56
C LEU A 107 -6.64 -8.45 -5.58
N GLU A 108 -7.80 -7.88 -5.22
CA GLU A 108 -8.54 -6.97 -6.10
C GLU A 108 -7.74 -5.70 -6.43
N HIS A 109 -7.08 -5.09 -5.45
CA HIS A 109 -6.23 -3.92 -5.68
C HIS A 109 -5.07 -4.25 -6.64
N LEU A 110 -4.50 -5.44 -6.53
CA LEU A 110 -3.39 -5.88 -7.38
C LEU A 110 -3.81 -6.25 -8.83
N LEU A 111 -5.12 -6.25 -9.15
CA LEU A 111 -5.55 -6.29 -10.56
C LEU A 111 -5.30 -4.96 -11.28
N ASP A 112 -5.25 -3.82 -10.59
CA ASP A 112 -4.84 -2.57 -11.22
C ASP A 112 -3.37 -2.66 -11.65
N ALA A 113 -3.14 -2.59 -12.96
CA ALA A 113 -1.80 -2.71 -13.54
C ALA A 113 -0.84 -1.62 -13.04
N ARG A 114 -1.35 -0.43 -12.68
CA ARG A 114 -0.55 0.69 -12.19
C ARG A 114 -0.09 0.44 -10.76
N ILE A 115 -1.01 -0.02 -9.90
CA ILE A 115 -0.67 -0.42 -8.51
C ILE A 115 0.34 -1.55 -8.54
N ARG A 116 0.05 -2.61 -9.31
CA ARG A 116 0.92 -3.77 -9.41
C ARG A 116 2.31 -3.40 -9.90
N ARG A 117 2.43 -2.53 -10.90
CA ARG A 117 3.74 -2.05 -11.39
C ARG A 117 4.52 -1.38 -10.28
N ILE A 118 3.91 -0.48 -9.52
CA ILE A 118 4.60 0.25 -8.45
C ILE A 118 5.03 -0.71 -7.34
N VAL A 119 4.11 -1.53 -6.80
CA VAL A 119 4.38 -2.28 -5.57
C VAL A 119 5.07 -3.62 -5.80
N LEU A 120 4.85 -4.30 -6.94
CA LEU A 120 5.45 -5.62 -7.19
C LEU A 120 6.69 -5.56 -8.07
N VAL A 121 6.76 -4.61 -9.02
CA VAL A 121 7.85 -4.55 -10.00
C VAL A 121 8.90 -3.51 -9.60
N ASP A 122 8.48 -2.26 -9.43
CA ASP A 122 9.43 -1.15 -9.26
C ASP A 122 9.90 -1.00 -7.81
N ALA A 123 9.02 -1.14 -6.79
CA ALA A 123 9.39 -0.87 -5.39
C ALA A 123 10.53 -1.76 -4.86
N PRO A 124 10.55 -3.09 -5.09
CA PRO A 124 11.67 -3.93 -4.65
C PRO A 124 13.02 -3.53 -5.28
N VAL A 125 12.99 -3.03 -6.52
CA VAL A 125 14.20 -2.65 -7.28
C VAL A 125 14.68 -1.25 -6.90
N VAL A 126 13.76 -0.29 -6.84
CA VAL A 126 14.10 1.14 -6.59
C VAL A 126 14.47 1.40 -5.14
N LEU A 127 13.71 0.83 -4.21
CA LEU A 127 13.93 1.05 -2.77
C LEU A 127 14.92 0.05 -2.18
N GLY A 128 15.10 -1.10 -2.84
CA GLY A 128 15.87 -2.21 -2.33
C GLY A 128 15.11 -3.04 -1.28
N ALA A 129 15.59 -4.27 -1.07
CA ALA A 129 14.87 -5.26 -0.26
C ALA A 129 14.60 -4.82 1.19
N VAL A 130 15.54 -4.09 1.82
CA VAL A 130 15.43 -3.69 3.22
C VAL A 130 14.35 -2.60 3.39
N ALA A 131 14.47 -1.49 2.67
CA ALA A 131 13.52 -0.39 2.81
C ALA A 131 12.11 -0.78 2.35
N TRP A 132 11.98 -1.58 1.28
CA TRP A 132 10.68 -2.09 0.85
C TRP A 132 10.05 -2.99 1.90
N ARG A 133 10.84 -3.91 2.50
CA ARG A 133 10.35 -4.74 3.59
C ARG A 133 9.90 -3.93 4.80
N GLU A 134 10.58 -2.85 5.15
CA GLU A 134 10.16 -1.96 6.25
C GLU A 134 8.77 -1.35 6.01
N ILE A 135 8.47 -0.95 4.77
CA ILE A 135 7.15 -0.48 4.37
C ILE A 135 6.13 -1.62 4.51
N GLN A 136 6.40 -2.80 3.96
CA GLN A 136 5.51 -3.95 4.06
C GLN A 136 5.23 -4.36 5.52
N MET A 137 6.23 -4.28 6.41
CA MET A 137 6.08 -4.56 7.84
C MET A 137 5.20 -3.53 8.57
N ARG A 138 5.17 -2.29 8.11
CA ARG A 138 4.27 -1.28 8.68
C ARG A 138 2.81 -1.50 8.29
N TYR A 139 2.56 -2.12 7.15
CA TYR A 139 1.22 -2.29 6.57
C TYR A 139 0.88 -3.77 6.37
N GLY A 140 0.78 -4.27 5.15
CA GLY A 140 0.21 -5.58 4.84
C GLY A 140 0.81 -6.75 5.61
N LEU A 141 2.14 -6.93 5.56
CA LEU A 141 2.82 -8.06 6.22
C LEU A 141 2.74 -7.97 7.75
N GLY A 142 2.92 -6.77 8.32
CA GLY A 142 2.85 -6.58 9.77
C GLY A 142 1.44 -6.82 10.31
N ILE A 143 0.41 -6.34 9.62
CA ILE A 143 -1.00 -6.60 9.97
C ILE A 143 -1.30 -8.09 9.89
N ALA A 144 -0.94 -8.77 8.80
CA ALA A 144 -1.14 -10.21 8.63
C ALA A 144 -0.46 -11.01 9.75
N THR A 145 0.79 -10.65 10.10
CA THR A 145 1.54 -11.28 11.21
C THR A 145 0.80 -11.12 12.55
N GLN A 146 0.29 -9.93 12.86
CA GLN A 146 -0.45 -9.68 14.10
C GLN A 146 -1.77 -10.47 14.14
N VAL A 147 -2.50 -10.53 13.03
CA VAL A 147 -3.75 -11.31 12.93
C VAL A 147 -3.48 -12.79 13.15
N LEU A 148 -2.49 -13.37 12.47
CA LEU A 148 -2.14 -14.80 12.62
C LEU A 148 -1.65 -15.14 14.02
N ARG A 149 -0.88 -14.24 14.66
CA ARG A 149 -0.48 -14.40 16.05
C ARG A 149 -1.70 -14.42 16.97
N GLY A 150 -2.61 -13.47 16.83
CA GLY A 150 -3.85 -13.44 17.64
C GLY A 150 -4.73 -14.67 17.43
N LEU A 151 -4.82 -15.20 16.21
CA LEU A 151 -5.53 -16.46 15.90
C LEU A 151 -4.85 -17.66 16.57
N SER A 152 -3.52 -17.71 16.56
CA SER A 152 -2.74 -18.78 17.21
C SER A 152 -2.89 -18.74 18.71
N ASP A 153 -2.76 -17.55 19.33
CA ASP A 153 -2.89 -17.34 20.78
C ASP A 153 -4.31 -17.68 21.29
N ALA A 154 -5.33 -17.46 20.45
CA ALA A 154 -6.71 -17.84 20.73
C ALA A 154 -7.02 -19.33 20.50
N GLY A 155 -6.06 -20.14 20.02
CA GLY A 155 -6.26 -21.55 19.68
C GLY A 155 -7.14 -21.78 18.42
N LEU A 156 -7.34 -20.74 17.62
CA LEU A 156 -8.13 -20.80 16.39
C LEU A 156 -7.30 -21.13 15.15
N ALA A 157 -5.96 -21.14 15.32
CA ALA A 157 -5.02 -21.48 14.25
C ALA A 157 -3.86 -22.32 14.79
N ARG A 158 -3.32 -23.18 13.93
CA ARG A 158 -2.12 -23.98 14.21
C ARG A 158 -1.06 -23.70 13.15
N MET A 159 0.06 -23.13 13.58
CA MET A 159 1.24 -22.87 12.76
C MET A 159 2.50 -22.90 13.62
N ALA A 160 3.65 -23.19 13.01
CA ALA A 160 4.92 -23.24 13.73
C ALA A 160 5.39 -21.82 14.13
N ASP A 161 5.21 -20.85 13.24
CA ASP A 161 5.59 -19.44 13.43
C ASP A 161 4.61 -18.55 12.66
N PRO A 162 3.86 -17.66 13.34
CA PRO A 162 2.92 -16.73 12.71
C PRO A 162 3.57 -15.75 11.72
N ALA A 163 4.81 -15.31 11.99
CA ALA A 163 5.50 -14.39 11.10
C ALA A 163 5.90 -15.08 9.78
N LEU A 164 6.44 -16.29 9.87
CA LEU A 164 6.77 -17.10 8.70
C LEU A 164 5.51 -17.48 7.91
N ALA A 165 4.43 -17.83 8.59
CA ALA A 165 3.14 -18.11 7.94
C ALA A 165 2.61 -16.89 7.18
N ALA A 166 2.71 -15.70 7.77
CA ALA A 166 2.34 -14.45 7.10
C ALA A 166 3.17 -14.20 5.84
N GLU A 167 4.49 -14.40 5.89
CA GLU A 167 5.37 -14.28 4.73
C GLU A 167 5.00 -15.26 3.61
N MET A 168 4.74 -16.51 3.96
CA MET A 168 4.35 -17.53 2.99
C MET A 168 3.01 -17.21 2.33
N LEU A 169 2.02 -16.79 3.10
CA LEU A 169 0.71 -16.38 2.57
C LEU A 169 0.80 -15.13 1.72
N LEU A 170 1.59 -14.13 2.13
CA LEU A 170 1.83 -12.95 1.33
C LEU A 170 2.52 -13.30 0.01
N ALA A 171 3.55 -14.14 0.03
CA ALA A 171 4.22 -14.60 -1.18
C ALA A 171 3.25 -15.31 -2.14
N ALA A 172 2.38 -16.19 -1.61
CA ALA A 172 1.35 -16.86 -2.40
C ALA A 172 0.36 -15.86 -3.01
N LEU A 173 -0.09 -14.86 -2.24
CA LEU A 173 -0.97 -13.79 -2.69
C LEU A 173 -0.35 -12.98 -3.83
N LEU A 174 0.90 -12.51 -3.66
CA LEU A 174 1.59 -11.69 -4.66
C LEU A 174 1.84 -12.48 -5.96
N GLN A 175 2.29 -13.73 -5.86
CA GLN A 175 2.47 -14.59 -7.02
C GLN A 175 1.15 -14.96 -7.70
N GLY A 176 0.09 -15.15 -6.92
CA GLY A 176 -1.26 -15.36 -7.44
C GLY A 176 -1.76 -14.15 -8.22
N ALA A 177 -1.59 -12.93 -7.69
CA ALA A 177 -1.94 -11.68 -8.37
C ALA A 177 -1.19 -11.53 -9.71
N GLU A 178 0.11 -11.82 -9.74
CA GLU A 178 0.93 -11.82 -10.95
C GLU A 178 0.44 -12.87 -11.96
N ALA A 179 0.10 -14.08 -11.52
CA ALA A 179 -0.42 -15.14 -12.38
C ALA A 179 -1.77 -14.74 -13.00
N ALA A 180 -2.69 -14.21 -12.18
CA ALA A 180 -3.99 -13.73 -12.64
C ALA A 180 -3.84 -12.61 -13.69
N ALA A 181 -2.92 -11.67 -13.46
CA ALA A 181 -2.71 -10.54 -14.37
C ALA A 181 -2.15 -10.94 -15.75
N ARG A 182 -1.48 -12.11 -15.85
CA ARG A 182 -0.95 -12.62 -17.12
C ARG A 182 -1.91 -13.55 -17.87
N ALA A 183 -3.07 -13.87 -17.27
CA ALA A 183 -4.06 -14.74 -17.91
C ALA A 183 -4.83 -14.01 -19.02
N ASP A 184 -5.40 -14.76 -19.96
CA ASP A 184 -6.26 -14.23 -21.04
C ASP A 184 -7.50 -13.52 -20.45
N ASP A 185 -8.06 -14.06 -19.36
CA ASP A 185 -9.10 -13.41 -18.55
C ASP A 185 -8.60 -13.21 -17.11
N PRO A 186 -8.04 -12.02 -16.79
CA PRO A 186 -7.49 -11.74 -15.48
C PRO A 186 -8.53 -11.81 -14.34
N ARG A 187 -9.79 -11.47 -14.62
CA ARG A 187 -10.84 -11.54 -13.60
C ARG A 187 -11.25 -12.97 -13.28
N ALA A 188 -11.44 -13.81 -14.27
CA ALA A 188 -11.72 -15.23 -14.05
C ALA A 188 -10.54 -15.91 -13.34
N ALA A 189 -9.31 -15.61 -13.73
CA ALA A 189 -8.10 -16.13 -13.09
C ALA A 189 -7.99 -15.67 -11.62
N LEU A 190 -8.35 -14.40 -11.31
CA LEU A 190 -8.35 -13.90 -9.94
C LEU A 190 -9.30 -14.69 -9.04
N GLU A 191 -10.48 -15.06 -9.52
CA GLU A 191 -11.42 -15.87 -8.72
C GLU A 191 -10.88 -17.28 -8.42
N LEU A 192 -10.09 -17.85 -9.33
CA LEU A 192 -9.36 -19.09 -9.07
C LEU A 192 -8.27 -18.88 -8.01
N VAL A 193 -7.46 -17.84 -8.15
CA VAL A 193 -6.40 -17.49 -7.18
C VAL A 193 -6.99 -17.24 -5.79
N LYS A 194 -8.09 -16.51 -5.68
CA LYS A 194 -8.79 -16.30 -4.40
C LYS A 194 -9.17 -17.63 -3.74
N ARG A 195 -9.78 -18.53 -4.50
CA ARG A 195 -10.22 -19.84 -4.00
C ARG A 195 -9.04 -20.65 -3.46
N ASP A 196 -7.94 -20.71 -4.22
CA ASP A 196 -6.77 -21.48 -3.82
C ASP A 196 -6.04 -20.84 -2.64
N LEU A 197 -5.91 -19.50 -2.62
CA LEU A 197 -5.35 -18.77 -1.48
C LEU A 197 -6.16 -19.00 -0.20
N LEU A 198 -7.48 -18.92 -0.28
CA LEU A 198 -8.37 -19.22 0.87
C LEU A 198 -8.21 -20.67 1.36
N THR A 199 -8.00 -21.62 0.44
CA THR A 199 -7.71 -23.01 0.81
C THR A 199 -6.40 -23.12 1.57
N LEU A 200 -5.34 -22.44 1.12
CA LEU A 200 -4.05 -22.38 1.83
C LEU A 200 -4.19 -21.73 3.22
N MET A 201 -4.94 -20.62 3.32
CA MET A 201 -5.18 -19.95 4.60
C MET A 201 -5.92 -20.86 5.58
N ARG A 202 -6.95 -21.57 5.11
CA ARG A 202 -7.77 -22.50 5.92
C ARG A 202 -7.00 -23.74 6.39
N ALA A 203 -5.90 -24.10 5.75
CA ALA A 203 -5.03 -25.17 6.23
C ALA A 203 -4.41 -24.87 7.61
N TYR A 204 -4.33 -23.61 8.00
CA TYR A 204 -3.92 -23.20 9.36
C TYR A 204 -5.07 -23.19 10.38
N ARG A 205 -6.32 -23.23 9.94
CA ARG A 205 -7.48 -23.17 10.84
C ARG A 205 -7.64 -24.48 11.62
N VAL A 206 -7.95 -24.37 12.93
CA VAL A 206 -8.26 -25.51 13.80
C VAL A 206 -9.75 -25.79 13.79
#